data_46d28f1d104c924fff3ba63b264ee7f3
#
_entry.id   46d28f1d104c924fff3ba63b264ee7f3
#
_cell.length_a   1.000
_cell.length_b   1.000
_cell.length_c   1.000
_cell.angle_alpha   90.00
_cell.angle_beta   90.00
_cell.angle_gamma   90.00
#
_symmetry.space_group_name_H-M   'P 1'
#
loop_
_entity.id
_entity.type
_entity.pdbx_description
1 polymer ?
#
loop_
_entity_poly.entity_id
_entity_poly.type
_entity_poly.pdbx_seq_one_letter_code
_entity_poly.pdbx_strand_id
1 'polypeptide(L)'
;MRTALVTGGSGGIGKGCAAKLCELGYDVVLTARREDPLRAAAEEIGARYVVADVSDPAGFSAAVSTFETIDLVVHAAGVLGGTYARKQTFEQWRTIMSANLDSCFVVTAAVLPRMRAGSRLVFISSSAAHEPMPGRTAYSASKAGMNAFARALALEVDRDGISVHIVTPGPVETEMLQDVPFEMYAIQVSDIAEAVAWLDTVESSVDLPEIRLSAVQRGPFARAPIVPTEARRRAAQRG
;
A
#
# COMPACT_ATOMS: atom_id res chain seq x y z
N MET A 1 -7.74 21.81 -8.76
CA MET A 1 -7.07 21.08 -7.64
C MET A 1 -6.80 19.67 -8.14
N ARG A 2 -5.62 19.09 -7.87
CA ARG A 2 -5.29 17.71 -8.29
C ARG A 2 -6.01 16.72 -7.37
N THR A 3 -6.52 15.61 -7.93
CA THR A 3 -7.23 14.57 -7.18
C THR A 3 -6.33 13.37 -6.92
N ALA A 4 -6.27 12.93 -5.65
CA ALA A 4 -5.57 11.72 -5.25
C ALA A 4 -6.55 10.67 -4.70
N LEU A 5 -6.49 9.44 -5.21
CA LEU A 5 -7.23 8.29 -4.71
C LEU A 5 -6.29 7.38 -3.91
N VAL A 6 -6.64 7.10 -2.65
CA VAL A 6 -5.84 6.24 -1.78
C VAL A 6 -6.66 5.03 -1.33
N THR A 7 -6.27 3.85 -1.78
CA THR A 7 -6.88 2.60 -1.31
C THR A 7 -6.25 2.14 0.00
N GLY A 8 -7.02 1.44 0.83
CA GLY A 8 -6.55 1.08 2.17
C GLY A 8 -6.44 2.29 3.11
N GLY A 9 -7.21 3.35 2.84
CA GLY A 9 -7.13 4.64 3.52
C GLY A 9 -7.64 4.68 4.96
N SER A 10 -8.21 3.58 5.48
CA SER A 10 -8.74 3.55 6.86
C SER A 10 -7.67 3.46 7.95
N GLY A 11 -6.39 3.35 7.61
CA GLY A 11 -5.32 3.26 8.59
C GLY A 11 -3.94 2.98 7.98
N GLY A 12 -2.94 2.81 8.83
CA GLY A 12 -1.58 2.44 8.45
C GLY A 12 -0.97 3.34 7.37
N ILE A 13 -0.31 2.71 6.40
CA ILE A 13 0.40 3.41 5.33
C ILE A 13 -0.55 4.25 4.48
N GLY A 14 -1.75 3.72 4.14
CA GLY A 14 -2.70 4.44 3.29
C GLY A 14 -3.13 5.77 3.91
N LYS A 15 -3.53 5.77 5.19
CA LYS A 15 -3.89 7.01 5.90
C LYS A 15 -2.72 7.99 5.99
N GLY A 16 -1.51 7.50 6.29
CA GLY A 16 -0.33 8.37 6.39
C GLY A 16 0.04 9.03 5.05
N CYS A 17 0.00 8.27 3.94
CA CYS A 17 0.19 8.84 2.60
C CYS A 17 -0.89 9.88 2.27
N ALA A 18 -2.14 9.57 2.59
CA ALA A 18 -3.26 10.48 2.36
C ALA A 18 -3.11 11.80 3.13
N ALA A 19 -2.75 11.75 4.42
CA ALA A 19 -2.48 12.94 5.23
C ALA A 19 -1.41 13.82 4.58
N LYS A 20 -0.31 13.22 4.14
CA LYS A 20 0.76 13.94 3.46
C LYS A 20 0.30 14.57 2.14
N LEU A 21 -0.54 13.88 1.37
CA LEU A 21 -1.10 14.41 0.13
C LEU A 21 -2.08 15.57 0.38
N CYS A 22 -2.85 15.54 1.48
CA CYS A 22 -3.67 16.68 1.91
C CYS A 22 -2.79 17.91 2.21
N GLU A 23 -1.65 17.74 2.92
CA GLU A 23 -0.68 18.81 3.18
C GLU A 23 -0.13 19.42 1.88
N LEU A 24 0.01 18.62 0.82
CA LEU A 24 0.46 19.05 -0.51
C LEU A 24 -0.66 19.70 -1.36
N GLY A 25 -1.87 19.82 -0.82
CA GLY A 25 -3.00 20.48 -1.47
C GLY A 25 -3.75 19.63 -2.50
N TYR A 26 -3.68 18.29 -2.38
CA TYR A 26 -4.53 17.40 -3.15
C TYR A 26 -5.96 17.37 -2.58
N ASP A 27 -6.94 17.22 -3.47
CA ASP A 27 -8.27 16.71 -3.12
C ASP A 27 -8.17 15.20 -2.94
N VAL A 28 -8.00 14.77 -1.67
CA VAL A 28 -7.77 13.35 -1.36
C VAL A 28 -9.07 12.63 -1.13
N VAL A 29 -9.20 11.46 -1.75
CA VAL A 29 -10.31 10.54 -1.54
C VAL A 29 -9.78 9.21 -1.02
N LEU A 30 -10.18 8.86 0.19
CA LEU A 30 -9.88 7.57 0.80
C LEU A 30 -10.87 6.50 0.36
N THR A 31 -10.39 5.27 0.17
CA THR A 31 -11.30 4.14 -0.01
C THR A 31 -10.86 2.93 0.82
N ALA A 32 -11.84 2.25 1.41
CA ALA A 32 -11.73 0.99 2.13
C ALA A 32 -13.10 0.33 2.24
N ARG A 33 -13.14 -0.93 2.71
CA ARG A 33 -14.36 -1.73 2.83
C ARG A 33 -15.24 -1.36 4.03
N ARG A 34 -14.63 -0.95 5.15
CA ARG A 34 -15.32 -0.65 6.40
C ARG A 34 -15.55 0.85 6.51
N GLU A 35 -16.81 1.24 6.57
CA GLU A 35 -17.21 2.65 6.56
C GLU A 35 -16.73 3.42 7.80
N ASP A 36 -17.03 2.92 9.02
CA ASP A 36 -16.74 3.67 10.25
C ASP A 36 -15.26 4.05 10.42
N PRO A 37 -14.29 3.11 10.30
CA PRO A 37 -12.88 3.48 10.40
C PRO A 37 -12.42 4.33 9.21
N LEU A 38 -13.04 4.19 8.03
CA LEU A 38 -12.71 5.01 6.86
C LEU A 38 -13.18 6.45 7.04
N ARG A 39 -14.41 6.64 7.52
CA ARG A 39 -14.98 7.94 7.84
C ARG A 39 -14.14 8.66 8.91
N ALA A 40 -13.83 7.98 10.02
CA ALA A 40 -13.00 8.55 11.07
C ALA A 40 -11.62 8.98 10.56
N ALA A 41 -10.98 8.17 9.71
CA ALA A 41 -9.70 8.52 9.09
C ALA A 41 -9.83 9.75 8.17
N ALA A 42 -10.90 9.82 7.38
CA ALA A 42 -11.15 10.94 6.48
C ALA A 42 -11.40 12.25 7.24
N GLU A 43 -12.22 12.22 8.30
CA GLU A 43 -12.50 13.37 9.16
C GLU A 43 -11.21 13.88 9.83
N GLU A 44 -10.35 12.97 10.32
CA GLU A 44 -9.09 13.32 11.01
C GLU A 44 -8.12 14.10 10.11
N ILE A 45 -8.05 13.75 8.83
CA ILE A 45 -7.09 14.36 7.88
C ILE A 45 -7.72 15.39 6.93
N GLY A 46 -9.03 15.63 7.04
CA GLY A 46 -9.74 16.56 6.16
C GLY A 46 -9.92 16.05 4.73
N ALA A 47 -9.99 14.73 4.53
CA ALA A 47 -10.16 14.10 3.21
C ALA A 47 -11.62 13.73 2.95
N ARG A 48 -11.95 13.46 1.69
CA ARG A 48 -13.19 12.77 1.30
C ARG A 48 -13.04 11.25 1.42
N TYR A 49 -14.12 10.51 1.41
CA TYR A 49 -14.06 9.06 1.35
C TYR A 49 -15.17 8.46 0.50
N VAL A 50 -14.90 7.26 -0.01
CA VAL A 50 -15.87 6.41 -0.71
C VAL A 50 -15.68 4.96 -0.25
N VAL A 51 -16.75 4.34 0.23
CA VAL A 51 -16.71 2.93 0.64
C VAL A 51 -16.66 2.06 -0.62
N ALA A 52 -15.60 1.28 -0.76
CA ALA A 52 -15.46 0.33 -1.86
C ALA A 52 -14.53 -0.83 -1.49
N ASP A 53 -14.81 -2.01 -2.04
CA ASP A 53 -13.95 -3.18 -1.93
C ASP A 53 -13.10 -3.31 -3.19
N VAL A 54 -11.79 -3.24 -3.04
CA VAL A 54 -10.83 -3.43 -4.14
C VAL A 54 -10.83 -4.86 -4.70
N SER A 55 -11.54 -5.80 -4.08
CA SER A 55 -11.75 -7.15 -4.58
C SER A 55 -13.08 -7.33 -5.35
N ASP A 56 -13.91 -6.28 -5.42
CA ASP A 56 -15.16 -6.23 -6.20
C ASP A 56 -14.98 -5.31 -7.43
N PRO A 57 -14.74 -5.85 -8.63
CA PRO A 57 -14.50 -5.05 -9.83
C PRO A 57 -15.66 -4.10 -10.19
N ALA A 58 -16.90 -4.58 -10.06
CA ALA A 58 -18.07 -3.79 -10.44
C ALA A 58 -18.34 -2.67 -9.43
N GLY A 59 -18.32 -3.00 -8.13
CA GLY A 59 -18.50 -2.03 -7.05
C GLY A 59 -17.42 -0.99 -7.01
N PHE A 60 -16.15 -1.39 -7.18
CA PHE A 60 -15.03 -0.44 -7.21
C PHE A 60 -15.10 0.48 -8.43
N SER A 61 -15.39 -0.06 -9.62
CA SER A 61 -15.57 0.75 -10.84
C SER A 61 -16.72 1.75 -10.68
N ALA A 62 -17.85 1.35 -10.11
CA ALA A 62 -18.98 2.25 -9.82
C ALA A 62 -18.55 3.37 -8.85
N ALA A 63 -17.83 3.03 -7.78
CA ALA A 63 -17.35 3.98 -6.78
C ALA A 63 -16.45 5.07 -7.38
N VAL A 64 -15.53 4.71 -8.27
CA VAL A 64 -14.61 5.68 -8.92
C VAL A 64 -15.23 6.35 -10.14
N SER A 65 -16.40 5.91 -10.62
CA SER A 65 -17.05 6.47 -11.81
C SER A 65 -17.47 7.93 -11.65
N THR A 66 -17.62 8.40 -10.43
CA THR A 66 -18.00 9.77 -10.08
C THR A 66 -16.85 10.78 -10.20
N PHE A 67 -15.59 10.32 -10.33
CA PHE A 67 -14.44 11.21 -10.48
C PHE A 67 -14.26 11.60 -11.96
N GLU A 68 -14.10 12.88 -12.23
CA GLU A 68 -13.81 13.38 -13.55
C GLU A 68 -12.37 13.06 -13.97
N THR A 69 -11.42 13.34 -13.09
CA THR A 69 -10.00 13.05 -13.29
C THR A 69 -9.37 12.54 -11.99
N ILE A 70 -8.35 11.67 -12.13
CA ILE A 70 -7.50 11.18 -11.04
C ILE A 70 -6.05 11.42 -11.43
N ASP A 71 -5.35 12.27 -10.67
CA ASP A 71 -3.97 12.65 -10.95
C ASP A 71 -2.95 11.74 -10.25
N LEU A 72 -3.32 11.19 -9.08
CA LEU A 72 -2.46 10.27 -8.33
C LEU A 72 -3.30 9.14 -7.71
N VAL A 73 -2.83 7.93 -7.87
CA VAL A 73 -3.38 6.76 -7.15
C VAL A 73 -2.31 6.17 -6.24
N VAL A 74 -2.62 6.01 -4.96
CA VAL A 74 -1.79 5.24 -4.01
C VAL A 74 -2.53 3.95 -3.67
N HIS A 75 -2.08 2.84 -4.24
CA HIS A 75 -2.63 1.52 -3.96
C HIS A 75 -1.95 0.92 -2.74
N ALA A 76 -2.49 1.23 -1.54
CA ALA A 76 -2.00 0.74 -0.26
C ALA A 76 -2.92 -0.34 0.37
N ALA A 77 -4.03 -0.69 -0.29
CA ALA A 77 -4.87 -1.79 0.15
C ALA A 77 -4.11 -3.11 0.10
N GLY A 78 -4.28 -3.91 1.13
CA GLY A 78 -3.67 -5.22 1.24
C GLY A 78 -3.80 -5.81 2.63
N VAL A 79 -3.48 -7.08 2.75
CA VAL A 79 -3.51 -7.83 4.00
C VAL A 79 -2.18 -8.55 4.20
N LEU A 80 -1.69 -8.55 5.44
CA LEU A 80 -0.63 -9.43 5.88
C LEU A 80 -1.28 -10.74 6.31
N GLY A 81 -0.72 -11.86 5.91
CA GLY A 81 -1.27 -13.15 6.28
C GLY A 81 -0.39 -14.29 5.83
N GLY A 82 -0.93 -15.49 6.01
CA GLY A 82 -0.27 -16.72 5.64
C GLY A 82 0.23 -17.51 6.84
N THR A 83 0.56 -18.73 6.55
CA THR A 83 1.18 -19.71 7.45
C THR A 83 2.13 -20.56 6.64
N TYR A 84 2.80 -21.53 7.26
CA TYR A 84 3.62 -22.49 6.53
C TYR A 84 2.81 -23.21 5.46
N ALA A 85 3.36 -23.38 4.26
CA ALA A 85 2.66 -23.92 3.09
C ALA A 85 1.91 -25.24 3.36
N ARG A 86 2.48 -26.11 4.21
CA ARG A 86 1.85 -27.37 4.63
C ARG A 86 0.57 -27.22 5.46
N LYS A 87 0.32 -26.03 6.02
CA LYS A 87 -0.85 -25.72 6.87
C LYS A 87 -1.77 -24.69 6.22
N GLN A 88 -1.35 -24.09 5.12
CA GLN A 88 -2.12 -23.05 4.44
C GLN A 88 -3.26 -23.66 3.64
N THR A 89 -4.48 -23.23 3.89
CA THR A 89 -5.64 -23.64 3.08
C THR A 89 -5.70 -22.87 1.77
N PHE A 90 -6.39 -23.44 0.76
CA PHE A 90 -6.61 -22.73 -0.51
C PHE A 90 -7.43 -21.46 -0.32
N GLU A 91 -8.37 -21.44 0.61
CA GLU A 91 -9.17 -20.26 0.95
C GLU A 91 -8.29 -19.12 1.49
N GLN A 92 -7.40 -19.41 2.44
CA GLN A 92 -6.42 -18.45 2.96
C GLN A 92 -5.52 -17.91 1.85
N TRP A 93 -5.04 -18.79 0.96
CA TRP A 93 -4.28 -18.39 -0.21
C TRP A 93 -5.08 -17.41 -1.08
N ARG A 94 -6.31 -17.76 -1.45
CA ARG A 94 -7.18 -16.94 -2.31
C ARG A 94 -7.49 -15.58 -1.68
N THR A 95 -7.74 -15.53 -0.38
CA THR A 95 -7.97 -14.28 0.36
C THR A 95 -6.79 -13.32 0.22
N ILE A 96 -5.55 -13.83 0.39
CA ILE A 96 -4.34 -13.00 0.29
C ILE A 96 -4.10 -12.56 -1.16
N MET A 97 -4.25 -13.48 -2.12
CA MET A 97 -4.05 -13.17 -3.54
C MET A 97 -5.05 -12.13 -4.02
N SER A 98 -6.33 -12.29 -3.67
CA SER A 98 -7.38 -11.35 -4.07
C SER A 98 -7.15 -9.96 -3.46
N ALA A 99 -6.85 -9.87 -2.17
CA ALA A 99 -6.66 -8.58 -1.51
C ALA A 99 -5.39 -7.84 -1.96
N ASN A 100 -4.32 -8.55 -2.34
CA ASN A 100 -3.01 -7.96 -2.62
C ASN A 100 -2.66 -7.91 -4.11
N LEU A 101 -3.10 -8.87 -4.92
CA LEU A 101 -2.72 -8.97 -6.34
C LEU A 101 -3.90 -8.70 -7.28
N ASP A 102 -5.04 -9.41 -7.12
CA ASP A 102 -6.20 -9.18 -7.99
C ASP A 102 -6.68 -7.73 -7.87
N SER A 103 -6.58 -7.14 -6.67
CA SER A 103 -6.88 -5.74 -6.40
C SER A 103 -6.04 -4.76 -7.23
N CYS A 104 -4.80 -5.10 -7.60
CA CYS A 104 -3.98 -4.26 -8.47
C CYS A 104 -4.65 -4.09 -9.83
N PHE A 105 -5.14 -5.19 -10.41
CA PHE A 105 -5.89 -5.16 -11.66
C PHE A 105 -7.20 -4.40 -11.53
N VAL A 106 -8.00 -4.70 -10.49
CA VAL A 106 -9.31 -4.06 -10.26
C VAL A 106 -9.18 -2.55 -10.15
N VAL A 107 -8.25 -2.08 -9.32
CA VAL A 107 -8.00 -0.65 -9.13
C VAL A 107 -7.52 -0.01 -10.44
N THR A 108 -6.52 -0.61 -11.09
CA THR A 108 -5.96 -0.08 -12.34
C THR A 108 -7.01 0.03 -13.44
N ALA A 109 -7.79 -1.03 -13.67
CA ALA A 109 -8.83 -1.03 -14.70
C ALA A 109 -9.89 0.06 -14.47
N ALA A 110 -10.22 0.33 -13.21
CA ALA A 110 -11.21 1.35 -12.86
C ALA A 110 -10.68 2.78 -12.98
N VAL A 111 -9.40 3.02 -12.66
CA VAL A 111 -8.84 4.39 -12.61
C VAL A 111 -8.24 4.85 -13.93
N LEU A 112 -7.66 3.98 -14.75
CA LEU A 112 -6.99 4.33 -16.01
C LEU A 112 -7.86 5.19 -16.92
N PRO A 113 -9.17 4.94 -17.12
CA PRO A 113 -10.02 5.79 -17.96
C PRO A 113 -10.15 7.24 -17.49
N ARG A 114 -9.72 7.55 -16.25
CA ARG A 114 -9.78 8.87 -15.60
C ARG A 114 -8.41 9.49 -15.40
N MET A 115 -7.36 8.80 -15.80
CA MET A 115 -5.99 9.30 -15.74
C MET A 115 -5.60 9.96 -17.06
N ARG A 116 -4.62 10.83 -17.00
CA ARG A 116 -4.13 11.61 -18.15
C ARG A 116 -2.60 11.72 -18.09
N ALA A 117 -1.99 12.26 -19.10
CA ALA A 117 -0.56 12.55 -19.12
C ALA A 117 -0.17 13.36 -17.87
N GLY A 118 0.88 12.92 -17.19
CA GLY A 118 1.34 13.45 -15.90
C GLY A 118 0.71 12.81 -14.67
N SER A 119 -0.31 11.95 -14.84
CA SER A 119 -0.85 11.16 -13.72
C SER A 119 0.10 10.06 -13.27
N ARG A 120 -0.03 9.62 -12.01
CA ARG A 120 0.85 8.61 -11.40
C ARG A 120 0.07 7.49 -10.70
N LEU A 121 0.56 6.26 -10.83
CA LEU A 121 0.12 5.10 -10.05
C LEU A 121 1.26 4.68 -9.12
N VAL A 122 1.02 4.61 -7.83
CA VAL A 122 1.98 4.17 -6.81
C VAL A 122 1.45 2.92 -6.12
N PHE A 123 2.17 1.81 -6.26
CA PHE A 123 1.85 0.54 -5.61
C PHE A 123 2.69 0.37 -4.35
N ILE A 124 2.04 0.20 -3.19
CA ILE A 124 2.74 -0.10 -1.94
C ILE A 124 2.98 -1.61 -1.85
N SER A 125 4.20 -2.00 -2.15
CA SER A 125 4.68 -3.37 -2.13
C SER A 125 5.17 -3.78 -0.73
N SER A 126 6.18 -4.63 -0.66
CA SER A 126 6.84 -5.08 0.57
C SER A 126 8.21 -5.67 0.24
N SER A 127 9.16 -5.57 1.17
CA SER A 127 10.43 -6.31 1.09
C SER A 127 10.22 -7.82 0.92
N ALA A 128 9.08 -8.37 1.37
CA ALA A 128 8.70 -9.76 1.16
C ALA A 128 8.54 -10.16 -0.32
N ALA A 129 8.44 -9.21 -1.24
CA ALA A 129 8.47 -9.46 -2.68
C ALA A 129 9.85 -9.90 -3.18
N HIS A 130 10.91 -9.50 -2.49
CA HIS A 130 12.32 -9.76 -2.83
C HIS A 130 13.00 -10.69 -1.84
N GLU A 131 12.63 -10.60 -0.56
CA GLU A 131 13.21 -11.32 0.57
C GLU A 131 12.11 -12.12 1.28
N PRO A 132 11.71 -13.27 0.71
CA PRO A 132 10.60 -14.05 1.26
C PRO A 132 10.98 -14.67 2.60
N MET A 133 9.99 -14.77 3.50
CA MET A 133 10.16 -15.36 4.82
C MET A 133 9.33 -16.64 4.98
N PRO A 134 9.79 -17.61 5.80
CA PRO A 134 9.00 -18.78 6.14
C PRO A 134 7.61 -18.42 6.71
N GLY A 135 6.58 -19.14 6.30
CA GLY A 135 5.20 -18.88 6.70
C GLY A 135 4.54 -17.68 5.99
N ARG A 136 5.15 -17.14 4.93
CA ARG A 136 4.65 -15.99 4.16
C ARG A 136 4.54 -16.27 2.65
N THR A 137 4.41 -17.53 2.25
CA THR A 137 4.41 -17.92 0.82
C THR A 137 3.38 -17.18 -0.01
N ALA A 138 2.11 -17.12 0.44
CA ALA A 138 1.05 -16.41 -0.27
C ALA A 138 1.30 -14.89 -0.30
N TYR A 139 1.72 -14.32 0.83
CA TYR A 139 2.01 -12.89 0.92
C TYR A 139 3.16 -12.50 0.00
N SER A 140 4.28 -13.23 0.06
CA SER A 140 5.44 -12.98 -0.81
C SER A 140 5.09 -13.15 -2.29
N ALA A 141 4.35 -14.21 -2.64
CA ALA A 141 3.89 -14.43 -4.01
C ALA A 141 3.00 -13.28 -4.50
N SER A 142 2.06 -12.81 -3.65
CA SER A 142 1.17 -11.71 -4.01
C SER A 142 1.92 -10.39 -4.23
N LYS A 143 2.92 -10.08 -3.37
CA LYS A 143 3.70 -8.85 -3.49
C LYS A 143 4.72 -8.91 -4.65
N ALA A 144 5.32 -10.08 -4.91
CA ALA A 144 6.15 -10.28 -6.10
C ALA A 144 5.32 -10.17 -7.38
N GLY A 145 4.11 -10.73 -7.39
CA GLY A 145 3.14 -10.57 -8.48
C GLY A 145 2.73 -9.12 -8.71
N MET A 146 2.45 -8.36 -7.63
CA MET A 146 2.20 -6.91 -7.71
C MET A 146 3.37 -6.17 -8.38
N ASN A 147 4.62 -6.47 -8.01
CA ASN A 147 5.80 -5.84 -8.60
C ASN A 147 5.91 -6.16 -10.11
N ALA A 148 5.66 -7.40 -10.50
CA ALA A 148 5.65 -7.81 -11.91
C ALA A 148 4.52 -7.11 -12.68
N PHE A 149 3.32 -7.06 -12.10
CA PHE A 149 2.17 -6.35 -12.66
C PHE A 149 2.48 -4.87 -12.88
N ALA A 150 2.98 -4.18 -11.86
CA ALA A 150 3.29 -2.75 -11.94
C ALA A 150 4.34 -2.43 -13.01
N ARG A 151 5.39 -3.28 -13.13
CA ARG A 151 6.41 -3.11 -14.17
C ARG A 151 5.88 -3.34 -15.59
N ALA A 152 5.01 -4.33 -15.78
CA ALA A 152 4.36 -4.55 -17.08
C ALA A 152 3.42 -3.39 -17.42
N LEU A 153 2.61 -2.95 -16.45
CA LEU A 153 1.71 -1.82 -16.60
C LEU A 153 2.45 -0.54 -16.99
N ALA A 154 3.62 -0.27 -16.41
CA ALA A 154 4.43 0.90 -16.75
C ALA A 154 4.73 0.97 -18.26
N LEU A 155 5.06 -0.17 -18.87
CA LEU A 155 5.32 -0.25 -20.31
C LEU A 155 4.05 -0.05 -21.16
N GLU A 156 2.89 -0.43 -20.65
CA GLU A 156 1.62 -0.29 -21.34
C GLU A 156 1.12 1.16 -21.39
N VAL A 157 1.31 1.90 -20.26
CA VAL A 157 0.77 3.26 -20.10
C VAL A 157 1.79 4.37 -20.37
N ASP A 158 3.03 4.03 -20.68
CA ASP A 158 4.11 4.98 -20.99
C ASP A 158 3.72 5.93 -22.13
N ARG A 159 3.14 5.41 -23.21
CA ARG A 159 2.65 6.20 -24.35
C ARG A 159 1.52 7.19 -23.97
N ASP A 160 0.81 6.93 -22.88
CA ASP A 160 -0.25 7.79 -22.37
C ASP A 160 0.29 8.85 -21.42
N GLY A 161 1.61 8.84 -21.15
CA GLY A 161 2.30 9.76 -20.24
C GLY A 161 1.96 9.53 -18.78
N ILE A 162 1.54 8.31 -18.41
CA ILE A 162 1.21 7.91 -17.04
C ILE A 162 2.42 7.19 -16.43
N SER A 163 2.87 7.63 -15.27
CA SER A 163 3.99 7.00 -14.57
C SER A 163 3.51 5.96 -13.57
N VAL A 164 4.25 4.84 -13.47
CA VAL A 164 3.95 3.77 -12.52
C VAL A 164 5.15 3.55 -11.61
N HIS A 165 4.94 3.61 -10.31
CA HIS A 165 5.99 3.49 -9.30
C HIS A 165 5.65 2.41 -8.28
N ILE A 166 6.67 1.75 -7.77
CA ILE A 166 6.58 0.79 -6.68
C ILE A 166 7.31 1.38 -5.48
N VAL A 167 6.64 1.45 -4.34
CA VAL A 167 7.28 1.73 -3.04
C VAL A 167 7.33 0.43 -2.27
N THR A 168 8.54 -0.02 -1.95
CA THR A 168 8.82 -1.31 -1.31
C THR A 168 9.36 -1.09 0.10
N PRO A 169 8.49 -1.00 1.12
CA PRO A 169 8.93 -0.89 2.50
C PRO A 169 9.41 -2.23 3.07
N GLY A 170 10.39 -2.16 3.97
CA GLY A 170 10.62 -3.15 5.00
C GLY A 170 9.49 -3.15 6.04
N PRO A 171 9.71 -3.68 7.26
CA PRO A 171 8.73 -3.56 8.33
C PRO A 171 8.39 -2.08 8.61
N VAL A 172 7.09 -1.76 8.70
CA VAL A 172 6.56 -0.42 8.99
C VAL A 172 5.76 -0.46 10.28
N GLU A 173 5.98 0.48 11.18
CA GLU A 173 5.27 0.55 12.46
C GLU A 173 3.79 0.90 12.25
N THR A 174 2.97 -0.14 12.14
CA THR A 174 1.52 -0.09 11.91
C THR A 174 0.82 -1.13 12.80
N GLU A 175 -0.51 -1.05 12.90
CA GLU A 175 -1.31 -2.07 13.58
C GLU A 175 -1.07 -3.47 13.03
N MET A 176 -0.86 -3.59 11.71
CA MET A 176 -0.57 -4.85 11.03
C MET A 176 0.67 -5.57 11.59
N LEU A 177 1.62 -4.83 12.16
CA LEU A 177 2.85 -5.37 12.74
C LEU A 177 2.68 -5.85 14.18
N GLN A 178 1.60 -5.46 14.87
CA GLN A 178 1.34 -5.83 16.27
C GLN A 178 1.15 -7.34 16.47
N ASP A 179 0.69 -8.05 15.43
CA ASP A 179 0.45 -9.51 15.45
C ASP A 179 1.68 -10.33 15.07
N VAL A 180 2.83 -9.70 14.87
CA VAL A 180 4.08 -10.41 14.54
C VAL A 180 4.75 -10.91 15.81
N PRO A 181 5.18 -12.20 15.90
CA PRO A 181 5.62 -12.81 17.15
C PRO A 181 7.10 -12.58 17.51
N PHE A 182 7.80 -11.67 16.85
CA PHE A 182 9.23 -11.38 17.06
C PHE A 182 9.56 -9.90 16.90
N GLU A 183 10.70 -9.48 17.44
CA GLU A 183 11.20 -8.12 17.32
C GLU A 183 11.64 -7.79 15.89
N MET A 184 11.41 -6.57 15.47
CA MET A 184 11.78 -6.08 14.15
C MET A 184 12.30 -4.65 14.19
N TYR A 185 13.22 -4.34 13.29
CA TYR A 185 13.58 -2.96 12.97
C TYR A 185 12.55 -2.43 11.95
N ALA A 186 11.78 -1.42 12.35
CA ALA A 186 10.74 -0.85 11.50
C ALA A 186 11.02 0.63 11.19
N ILE A 187 10.56 1.04 10.02
CA ILE A 187 10.44 2.45 9.64
C ILE A 187 9.06 2.99 10.05
N GLN A 188 8.92 4.31 10.05
CA GLN A 188 7.66 4.96 10.35
C GLN A 188 6.77 5.06 9.11
N VAL A 189 5.46 5.19 9.32
CA VAL A 189 4.51 5.47 8.24
C VAL A 189 4.87 6.78 7.52
N SER A 190 5.38 7.78 8.25
CA SER A 190 5.85 9.04 7.68
C SER A 190 6.99 8.87 6.68
N ASP A 191 7.90 7.90 6.88
CA ASP A 191 8.99 7.64 5.93
C ASP A 191 8.45 7.21 4.55
N ILE A 192 7.34 6.45 4.55
CA ILE A 192 6.66 6.04 3.31
C ILE A 192 5.90 7.20 2.69
N ALA A 193 5.20 7.98 3.53
CA ALA A 193 4.44 9.14 3.07
C ALA A 193 5.35 10.19 2.40
N GLU A 194 6.53 10.45 2.96
CA GLU A 194 7.54 11.32 2.35
C GLU A 194 8.06 10.77 1.02
N ALA A 195 8.30 9.45 0.92
CA ALA A 195 8.71 8.83 -0.35
C ALA A 195 7.62 8.98 -1.43
N VAL A 196 6.34 8.78 -1.09
CA VAL A 196 5.22 8.98 -2.00
C VAL A 196 5.10 10.46 -2.41
N ALA A 197 5.26 11.39 -1.45
CA ALA A 197 5.24 12.82 -1.72
C ALA A 197 6.40 13.26 -2.64
N TRP A 198 7.59 12.69 -2.43
CA TRP A 198 8.74 12.97 -3.28
C TRP A 198 8.53 12.50 -4.72
N LEU A 199 7.87 11.36 -4.95
CA LEU A 199 7.52 10.90 -6.31
C LEU A 199 6.73 11.95 -7.10
N ASP A 200 5.92 12.77 -6.43
CA ASP A 200 5.17 13.85 -7.09
C ASP A 200 6.07 14.98 -7.62
N THR A 201 7.27 15.13 -7.09
CA THR A 201 8.27 16.13 -7.52
C THR A 201 9.19 15.65 -8.63
N VAL A 202 9.19 14.34 -8.91
CA VAL A 202 10.04 13.75 -9.94
C VAL A 202 9.50 14.12 -11.32
N GLU A 203 10.37 14.63 -12.18
CA GLU A 203 10.00 14.95 -13.57
C GLU A 203 9.59 13.69 -14.34
N SER A 204 8.60 13.81 -15.22
CA SER A 204 8.09 12.68 -16.02
C SER A 204 9.12 12.07 -16.98
N SER A 205 10.24 12.76 -17.21
CA SER A 205 11.38 12.26 -18.00
C SER A 205 12.29 11.29 -17.23
N VAL A 206 12.07 11.14 -15.89
CA VAL A 206 12.89 10.28 -15.03
C VAL A 206 12.15 8.96 -14.81
N ASP A 207 12.75 7.87 -15.25
CA ASP A 207 12.25 6.52 -14.93
C ASP A 207 12.68 6.14 -13.51
N LEU A 208 11.69 5.97 -12.63
CA LEU A 208 11.90 5.58 -11.23
C LEU A 208 10.95 4.44 -10.87
N PRO A 209 11.26 3.21 -11.29
CA PRO A 209 10.34 2.09 -11.19
C PRO A 209 10.11 1.62 -9.76
N GLU A 210 11.12 1.74 -8.87
CA GLU A 210 11.01 1.22 -7.49
C GLU A 210 11.84 2.03 -6.49
N ILE A 211 11.24 2.35 -5.34
CA ILE A 211 11.91 2.88 -4.15
C ILE A 211 11.86 1.84 -3.04
N ARG A 212 13.01 1.46 -2.50
CA ARG A 212 13.11 0.56 -1.36
C ARG A 212 13.50 1.31 -0.10
N LEU A 213 12.74 1.09 0.97
CA LEU A 213 12.93 1.75 2.27
C LEU A 213 13.05 0.71 3.38
N SER A 214 14.11 0.78 4.17
CA SER A 214 14.35 -0.14 5.28
C SER A 214 14.94 0.61 6.47
N ALA A 215 14.65 0.11 7.68
CA ALA A 215 15.27 0.65 8.88
C ALA A 215 16.77 0.37 8.92
N VAL A 216 17.54 1.36 9.32
CA VAL A 216 18.98 1.18 9.60
C VAL A 216 19.14 0.37 10.88
N GLN A 217 19.83 -0.75 10.79
CA GLN A 217 19.95 -1.72 11.89
C GLN A 217 21.26 -1.61 12.67
N ARG A 218 22.26 -0.92 12.13
CA ARG A 218 23.61 -0.80 12.72
C ARG A 218 24.13 0.62 12.60
N GLY A 219 25.06 0.97 13.50
CA GLY A 219 25.73 2.27 13.50
C GLY A 219 24.95 3.37 14.23
N PRO A 220 25.40 4.63 14.15
CA PRO A 220 24.89 5.73 14.96
C PRO A 220 23.45 6.16 14.61
N PHE A 221 22.95 5.77 13.45
CA PHE A 221 21.57 6.04 12.98
C PHE A 221 20.65 4.82 13.07
N ALA A 222 21.09 3.75 13.74
CA ALA A 222 20.27 2.56 13.92
C ALA A 222 18.99 2.91 14.71
N ARG A 223 17.86 2.44 14.22
CA ARG A 223 16.60 2.50 14.98
C ARG A 223 16.60 1.40 16.05
N ALA A 224 15.95 1.67 17.18
CA ALA A 224 15.67 0.62 18.16
C ALA A 224 14.68 -0.40 17.56
N PRO A 225 14.84 -1.70 17.85
CA PRO A 225 13.85 -2.68 17.42
C PRO A 225 12.51 -2.41 18.12
N ILE A 226 11.42 -2.58 17.39
CA ILE A 226 10.09 -2.61 18.00
C ILE A 226 9.79 -4.02 18.50
N VAL A 227 9.13 -4.11 19.67
CA VAL A 227 8.65 -5.37 20.25
C VAL A 227 7.13 -5.39 20.09
N PRO A 228 6.59 -6.12 19.09
CA PRO A 228 5.15 -6.19 18.89
C PRO A 228 4.43 -6.77 20.13
N THR A 229 3.16 -6.41 20.28
CA THR A 229 2.34 -6.82 21.46
C THR A 229 2.29 -8.33 21.62
N GLU A 230 2.18 -9.08 20.53
CA GLU A 230 2.18 -10.55 20.55
C GLU A 230 3.52 -11.11 21.05
N ALA A 231 4.64 -10.55 20.64
CA ALA A 231 5.96 -10.96 21.16
C ALA A 231 6.10 -10.67 22.66
N ARG A 232 5.60 -9.53 23.14
CA ARG A 232 5.56 -9.18 24.57
C ARG A 232 4.70 -10.17 25.38
N ARG A 233 3.51 -10.53 24.86
CA ARG A 233 2.63 -11.53 25.50
C ARG A 233 3.30 -12.90 25.60
N ARG A 234 3.97 -13.36 24.55
CA ARG A 234 4.70 -14.65 24.57
C ARG A 234 5.89 -14.64 25.51
N ALA A 235 6.63 -13.55 25.62
CA ALA A 235 7.72 -13.41 26.58
C ALA A 235 7.19 -13.48 28.02
N ALA A 236 6.09 -12.80 28.33
CA ALA A 236 5.46 -12.83 29.65
C ALA A 236 4.88 -14.20 30.05
N GLN A 237 4.56 -15.08 29.09
CA GLN A 237 4.08 -16.44 29.36
C GLN A 237 5.19 -17.46 29.59
N ARG A 238 6.45 -17.11 29.34
CA ARG A 238 7.63 -17.98 29.50
C ARG A 238 8.46 -17.68 30.76
N GLY A 239 8.16 -16.60 31.45
CA GLY A 239 8.74 -16.22 32.74
C GLY A 239 7.80 -16.52 33.91
#